data_c1c39bca8ec7398c173343e5df7bf166
#
_entry.id   c1c39bca8ec7398c173343e5df7bf166
#
_cell.length_a   1.000
_cell.length_b   1.000
_cell.length_c   1.000
_cell.angle_alpha   90.00
_cell.angle_beta   90.00
_cell.angle_gamma   90.00
#
_symmetry.space_group_name_H-M   'P 1'
#
loop_
_entity.id
_entity.type
_entity.pdbx_description
1 polymer ?
#
loop_
_entity_poly.entity_id
_entity_poly.type
_entity_poly.pdbx_seq_one_letter_code
_entity_poly.pdbx_strand_id
1 'polypeptide(L)'
;MNNNDIRTRDELRQAMQAAAAANDSGAFTGAFDEMMQRIALDLQAEYDQKLQGVQQELDSRILAQRGVHQLTAEERTYYQKLASAMKAPDPRQAVTGLDVALPTTVIDSVFDELQTAHPLLSRINFRATGGAVEIMVDTNGYEEAAWGDLCDDIVKELTAGIKKIPATLLKLSAFLPVCKAMLDLGPEWLDNFIRQTLYEALSNGLEAGIVTGDGNKKPIGMIRQVGDNVVVTGGAYPEKTPVAVNDLEPATVGNLLSILAADPNGKPRQVRDVILLVNPQDYLQKVMPATTIMAPDGTYRNDVMPYPMDIIQTAALPRGKAVLGIAYRYLAMAGTSPEGRIDYSDHYRFLEDERVYLIKAYANGMPLDNNAFLVLDISGLKPATYKVTQVTAPTPSSDASLSALSIGSLALSPAFASGTKTYTATTSNATNTITAVPADAAAAIKVTVNDVEIDNGTAATWTTGSNTVKVNVTAPDGTTTETYTVTVTKS
;
A
#
# COMPACT_ATOMS: atom_id res chain seq x y z
N MET A 1 -31.35 -44.63 -39.49
CA MET A 1 -31.97 -43.86 -40.59
C MET A 1 -30.89 -42.86 -41.04
N ASN A 2 -30.48 -42.94 -42.31
CA ASN A 2 -29.42 -42.10 -42.86
C ASN A 2 -29.88 -40.64 -42.95
N ASN A 3 -29.04 -39.71 -42.52
CA ASN A 3 -29.30 -38.28 -42.41
C ASN A 3 -29.38 -37.56 -43.78
N ASN A 4 -29.50 -38.28 -44.91
CA ASN A 4 -29.47 -37.74 -46.27
C ASN A 4 -30.84 -37.63 -46.97
N ASP A 5 -31.93 -37.98 -46.30
CA ASP A 5 -33.27 -37.99 -46.91
C ASP A 5 -34.29 -37.03 -46.30
N ILE A 6 -33.82 -36.03 -45.54
CA ILE A 6 -34.74 -35.07 -44.92
C ILE A 6 -34.93 -33.87 -45.89
N ARG A 7 -36.09 -33.76 -46.49
CA ARG A 7 -36.47 -32.64 -47.37
C ARG A 7 -36.35 -31.30 -46.66
N THR A 8 -35.89 -30.28 -47.37
CA THR A 8 -35.81 -28.90 -46.87
C THR A 8 -37.20 -28.30 -46.69
N ARG A 9 -37.32 -27.25 -45.85
CA ARG A 9 -38.59 -26.50 -45.66
C ARG A 9 -39.21 -26.02 -46.98
N ASP A 10 -38.39 -25.60 -47.93
CA ASP A 10 -38.84 -25.11 -49.22
C ASP A 10 -39.36 -26.27 -50.10
N GLU A 11 -38.70 -27.41 -50.10
CA GLU A 11 -39.18 -28.63 -50.81
C GLU A 11 -40.50 -29.14 -50.22
N LEU A 12 -40.64 -29.13 -48.90
CA LEU A 12 -41.91 -29.53 -48.25
C LEU A 12 -43.04 -28.53 -48.56
N ARG A 13 -42.73 -27.25 -48.60
CA ARG A 13 -43.70 -26.20 -49.00
C ARG A 13 -44.14 -26.35 -50.45
N GLN A 14 -43.21 -26.67 -51.37
CA GLN A 14 -43.55 -26.96 -52.77
C GLN A 14 -44.39 -28.26 -52.89
N ALA A 15 -44.05 -29.33 -52.12
CA ALA A 15 -44.82 -30.58 -52.11
C ALA A 15 -46.25 -30.33 -51.58
N MET A 16 -46.44 -29.53 -50.57
CA MET A 16 -47.76 -29.13 -50.07
C MET A 16 -48.58 -28.35 -51.12
N GLN A 17 -47.91 -27.39 -51.80
CA GLN A 17 -48.57 -26.62 -52.89
C GLN A 17 -48.99 -27.53 -54.08
N ALA A 18 -48.09 -28.44 -54.45
CA ALA A 18 -48.38 -29.42 -55.51
C ALA A 18 -49.53 -30.37 -55.14
N ALA A 19 -49.56 -30.89 -53.90
CA ALA A 19 -50.62 -31.74 -53.40
C ALA A 19 -51.97 -31.02 -53.29
N ALA A 20 -51.95 -29.76 -52.89
CA ALA A 20 -53.14 -28.89 -52.86
C ALA A 20 -53.69 -28.63 -54.28
N ALA A 21 -52.82 -28.38 -55.25
CA ALA A 21 -53.23 -28.20 -56.67
C ALA A 21 -53.76 -29.47 -57.31
N ALA A 22 -53.29 -30.65 -56.89
CA ALA A 22 -53.75 -31.96 -57.33
C ALA A 22 -54.99 -32.47 -56.58
N ASN A 23 -55.48 -31.75 -55.58
CA ASN A 23 -56.60 -32.12 -54.68
C ASN A 23 -56.36 -33.47 -53.96
N ASP A 24 -55.06 -33.81 -53.72
CA ASP A 24 -54.65 -35.03 -53.01
C ASP A 24 -54.47 -34.76 -51.51
N SER A 25 -55.51 -35.04 -50.75
CA SER A 25 -55.55 -34.85 -49.30
C SER A 25 -54.53 -35.69 -48.55
N GLY A 26 -54.18 -36.89 -49.07
CA GLY A 26 -53.22 -37.77 -48.42
C GLY A 26 -51.78 -37.29 -48.53
N ALA A 27 -51.41 -36.85 -49.76
CA ALA A 27 -50.10 -36.28 -50.02
C ALA A 27 -49.90 -34.94 -49.28
N PHE A 28 -50.96 -34.10 -49.16
CA PHE A 28 -50.92 -32.87 -48.41
C PHE A 28 -50.69 -33.11 -46.90
N THR A 29 -51.44 -34.06 -46.30
CA THR A 29 -51.30 -34.37 -44.87
C THR A 29 -49.92 -34.95 -44.56
N GLY A 30 -49.36 -35.85 -45.43
CA GLY A 30 -48.01 -36.36 -45.26
C GLY A 30 -46.93 -35.28 -45.33
N ALA A 31 -46.99 -34.38 -46.30
CA ALA A 31 -46.06 -33.25 -46.40
C ALA A 31 -46.18 -32.22 -45.24
N PHE A 32 -47.41 -32.06 -44.72
CA PHE A 32 -47.66 -31.23 -43.54
C PHE A 32 -47.05 -31.83 -42.27
N ASP A 33 -47.22 -33.11 -42.05
CA ASP A 33 -46.65 -33.82 -40.89
C ASP A 33 -45.10 -33.79 -40.92
N GLU A 34 -44.50 -34.00 -42.10
CA GLU A 34 -43.05 -33.89 -42.28
C GLU A 34 -42.57 -32.46 -41.99
N MET A 35 -43.32 -31.42 -42.42
CA MET A 35 -43.02 -30.05 -42.16
C MET A 35 -43.10 -29.70 -40.68
N MET A 36 -44.12 -30.20 -39.97
CA MET A 36 -44.25 -30.01 -38.51
C MET A 36 -43.11 -30.70 -37.75
N GLN A 37 -42.71 -31.91 -38.16
CA GLN A 37 -41.57 -32.59 -37.58
C GLN A 37 -40.26 -31.81 -37.83
N ARG A 38 -40.08 -31.27 -39.00
CA ARG A 38 -38.91 -30.44 -39.31
C ARG A 38 -38.84 -29.17 -38.49
N ILE A 39 -39.98 -28.46 -38.34
CA ILE A 39 -40.06 -27.26 -37.48
C ILE A 39 -39.71 -27.62 -36.01
N ALA A 40 -40.20 -28.78 -35.51
CA ALA A 40 -39.91 -29.22 -34.17
C ALA A 40 -38.42 -29.50 -33.97
N LEU A 41 -37.79 -30.20 -34.95
CA LEU A 41 -36.35 -30.46 -34.92
C LEU A 41 -35.48 -29.19 -34.97
N ASP A 42 -35.85 -28.24 -35.82
CA ASP A 42 -35.16 -26.95 -35.98
C ASP A 42 -35.31 -26.11 -34.70
N LEU A 43 -36.51 -26.10 -34.09
CA LEU A 43 -36.77 -25.41 -32.82
C LEU A 43 -35.98 -26.03 -31.67
N GLN A 44 -35.87 -27.38 -31.62
CA GLN A 44 -35.09 -28.08 -30.64
C GLN A 44 -33.60 -27.80 -30.80
N ALA A 45 -33.09 -27.80 -32.02
CA ALA A 45 -31.69 -27.44 -32.31
C ALA A 45 -31.36 -25.99 -31.89
N GLU A 46 -32.26 -25.04 -32.17
CA GLU A 46 -32.13 -23.63 -31.77
C GLU A 46 -32.17 -23.48 -30.24
N TYR A 47 -33.05 -24.25 -29.57
CA TYR A 47 -33.14 -24.25 -28.11
C TYR A 47 -31.90 -24.86 -27.45
N ASP A 48 -31.38 -25.97 -27.98
CA ASP A 48 -30.14 -26.59 -27.52
C ASP A 48 -28.93 -25.66 -27.71
N GLN A 49 -28.87 -24.97 -28.84
CA GLN A 49 -27.82 -24.00 -29.09
C GLN A 49 -27.87 -22.78 -28.13
N LYS A 50 -29.08 -22.29 -27.82
CA LYS A 50 -29.28 -21.23 -26.81
C LYS A 50 -28.93 -21.71 -25.40
N LEU A 51 -29.31 -22.94 -25.03
CA LEU A 51 -28.95 -23.53 -23.74
C LEU A 51 -27.46 -23.69 -23.58
N GLN A 52 -26.75 -24.17 -24.63
CA GLN A 52 -25.29 -24.26 -24.60
C GLN A 52 -24.64 -22.88 -24.46
N GLY A 53 -25.16 -21.86 -25.11
CA GLY A 53 -24.70 -20.48 -24.98
C GLY A 53 -24.86 -19.95 -23.55
N VAL A 54 -26.03 -20.16 -22.94
CA VAL A 54 -26.31 -19.75 -21.55
C VAL A 54 -25.45 -20.52 -20.54
N GLN A 55 -25.23 -21.82 -20.75
CA GLN A 55 -24.34 -22.63 -19.90
C GLN A 55 -22.88 -22.14 -20.00
N GLN A 56 -22.40 -21.84 -21.20
CA GLN A 56 -21.06 -21.29 -21.38
C GLN A 56 -20.90 -19.91 -20.72
N GLU A 57 -21.94 -19.06 -20.77
CA GLU A 57 -21.94 -17.75 -20.09
C GLU A 57 -21.94 -17.90 -18.55
N LEU A 58 -22.70 -18.86 -18.02
CA LEU A 58 -22.72 -19.17 -16.58
C LEU A 58 -21.40 -19.74 -16.11
N ASP A 59 -20.81 -20.68 -16.85
CA ASP A 59 -19.52 -21.28 -16.53
C ASP A 59 -18.40 -20.23 -16.60
N SER A 60 -18.43 -19.34 -17.59
CA SER A 60 -17.45 -18.24 -17.71
C SER A 60 -17.53 -17.25 -16.54
N ARG A 61 -18.75 -16.92 -16.07
CA ARG A 61 -18.97 -16.10 -14.88
C ARG A 61 -18.45 -16.76 -13.61
N ILE A 62 -18.71 -18.04 -13.42
CA ILE A 62 -18.27 -18.82 -12.25
C ILE A 62 -16.74 -18.93 -12.24
N LEU A 63 -16.11 -19.16 -13.40
CA LEU A 63 -14.66 -19.27 -13.54
C LEU A 63 -13.98 -17.92 -13.38
N ALA A 64 -14.55 -16.83 -13.90
CA ALA A 64 -14.07 -15.47 -13.68
C ALA A 64 -14.12 -15.10 -12.19
N GLN A 65 -15.19 -15.47 -11.46
CA GLN A 65 -15.27 -15.26 -10.01
C GLN A 65 -14.21 -16.06 -9.23
N ARG A 66 -13.71 -17.16 -9.80
CA ARG A 66 -12.62 -17.98 -9.24
C ARG A 66 -11.23 -17.51 -9.69
N GLY A 67 -11.12 -16.40 -10.43
CA GLY A 67 -9.86 -15.88 -10.94
C GLY A 67 -9.27 -16.70 -12.11
N VAL A 68 -10.07 -17.53 -12.76
CA VAL A 68 -9.64 -18.30 -13.93
C VAL A 68 -10.02 -17.52 -15.19
N HIS A 69 -9.01 -17.06 -15.94
CA HIS A 69 -9.22 -16.41 -17.23
C HIS A 69 -9.74 -17.40 -18.26
N GLN A 70 -10.83 -17.05 -18.94
CA GLN A 70 -11.34 -17.79 -20.09
C GLN A 70 -11.11 -16.98 -21.37
N LEU A 71 -10.62 -17.69 -22.39
CA LEU A 71 -10.46 -17.09 -23.73
C LEU A 71 -11.80 -16.67 -24.30
N THR A 72 -11.87 -15.44 -24.82
CA THR A 72 -12.99 -15.01 -25.65
C THR A 72 -13.06 -15.86 -26.92
N ALA A 73 -14.19 -15.81 -27.63
CA ALA A 73 -14.33 -16.54 -28.89
C ALA A 73 -13.29 -16.08 -29.94
N GLU A 74 -12.95 -14.79 -29.94
CA GLU A 74 -11.91 -14.22 -30.83
C GLU A 74 -10.51 -14.68 -30.43
N GLU A 75 -10.18 -14.64 -29.15
CA GLU A 75 -8.89 -15.12 -28.63
C GLU A 75 -8.71 -16.61 -28.88
N ARG A 76 -9.74 -17.42 -28.63
CA ARG A 76 -9.70 -18.86 -28.92
C ARG A 76 -9.49 -19.14 -30.41
N THR A 77 -10.19 -18.40 -31.26
CA THR A 77 -10.03 -18.50 -32.72
C THR A 77 -8.63 -18.07 -33.15
N TYR A 78 -8.10 -17.00 -32.56
CA TYR A 78 -6.75 -16.54 -32.79
C TYR A 78 -5.71 -17.59 -32.44
N TYR A 79 -5.74 -18.11 -31.20
CA TYR A 79 -4.77 -19.11 -30.75
C TYR A 79 -4.93 -20.46 -31.46
N GLN A 80 -6.15 -20.86 -31.83
CA GLN A 80 -6.36 -22.05 -32.68
C GLN A 80 -5.78 -21.88 -34.08
N LYS A 81 -5.98 -20.73 -34.71
CA LYS A 81 -5.37 -20.41 -36.01
C LYS A 81 -3.86 -20.35 -35.90
N LEU A 82 -3.35 -19.71 -34.85
CA LEU A 82 -1.93 -19.64 -34.55
C LEU A 82 -1.31 -21.04 -34.39
N ALA A 83 -1.90 -21.87 -33.54
CA ALA A 83 -1.45 -23.25 -33.31
C ALA A 83 -1.54 -24.13 -34.59
N SER A 84 -2.59 -23.94 -35.39
CA SER A 84 -2.76 -24.65 -36.66
C SER A 84 -1.73 -24.20 -37.69
N ALA A 85 -1.47 -22.90 -37.81
CA ALA A 85 -0.47 -22.33 -38.70
C ALA A 85 0.93 -22.78 -38.30
N MET A 86 1.22 -22.91 -37.01
CA MET A 86 2.48 -23.43 -36.49
C MET A 86 2.73 -24.90 -36.84
N LYS A 87 1.66 -25.71 -36.95
CA LYS A 87 1.73 -27.13 -37.32
C LYS A 87 1.75 -27.38 -38.83
N ALA A 88 1.59 -26.34 -39.67
CA ALA A 88 1.58 -26.49 -41.13
C ALA A 88 2.96 -26.84 -41.66
N PRO A 89 3.03 -27.55 -42.79
CA PRO A 89 4.30 -27.93 -43.43
C PRO A 89 5.18 -26.73 -43.84
N ASP A 90 4.55 -25.60 -44.18
CA ASP A 90 5.22 -24.31 -44.41
C ASP A 90 4.63 -23.25 -43.48
N PRO A 91 5.10 -23.20 -42.22
CA PRO A 91 4.56 -22.30 -41.21
C PRO A 91 4.74 -20.82 -41.55
N ARG A 92 5.74 -20.53 -42.39
CA ARG A 92 6.08 -19.15 -42.78
C ARG A 92 5.02 -18.52 -43.67
N GLN A 93 4.46 -19.27 -44.62
CA GLN A 93 3.34 -18.83 -45.47
C GLN A 93 2.02 -18.85 -44.69
N ALA A 94 1.84 -19.84 -43.83
CA ALA A 94 0.60 -20.00 -43.04
C ALA A 94 0.41 -18.91 -41.99
N VAL A 95 1.49 -18.38 -41.38
CA VAL A 95 1.39 -17.31 -40.38
C VAL A 95 1.48 -15.91 -40.99
N THR A 96 2.21 -15.72 -42.12
CA THR A 96 2.15 -14.45 -42.90
C THR A 96 0.80 -14.22 -43.56
N GLY A 97 0.03 -15.27 -43.80
CA GLY A 97 -1.36 -15.20 -44.26
C GLY A 97 -2.41 -15.03 -43.11
N LEU A 98 -1.98 -15.12 -41.86
CA LEU A 98 -2.80 -14.77 -40.71
C LEU A 98 -2.85 -13.24 -40.61
N ASP A 99 -3.80 -12.65 -41.29
CA ASP A 99 -4.16 -11.23 -41.15
C ASP A 99 -4.90 -11.01 -39.80
N VAL A 100 -4.34 -11.56 -38.72
CA VAL A 100 -4.95 -11.56 -37.39
C VAL A 100 -3.99 -10.88 -36.44
N ALA A 101 -4.27 -9.61 -36.17
CA ALA A 101 -3.64 -8.89 -35.06
C ALA A 101 -3.90 -9.61 -33.74
N LEU A 102 -2.97 -9.52 -32.79
CA LEU A 102 -3.23 -9.95 -31.41
C LEU A 102 -4.50 -9.26 -30.92
N PRO A 103 -5.49 -9.99 -30.38
CA PRO A 103 -6.70 -9.37 -29.89
C PRO A 103 -6.38 -8.25 -28.89
N THR A 104 -7.03 -7.12 -29.01
CA THR A 104 -6.83 -5.96 -28.11
C THR A 104 -7.11 -6.34 -26.65
N THR A 105 -8.05 -7.25 -26.44
CA THR A 105 -8.39 -7.80 -25.12
C THR A 105 -7.22 -8.48 -24.42
N VAL A 106 -6.30 -9.12 -25.15
CA VAL A 106 -5.09 -9.72 -24.58
C VAL A 106 -4.12 -8.63 -24.11
N ILE A 107 -3.95 -7.59 -24.91
CA ILE A 107 -3.06 -6.47 -24.56
C ILE A 107 -3.64 -5.70 -23.38
N ASP A 108 -4.93 -5.37 -23.43
CA ASP A 108 -5.61 -4.66 -22.34
C ASP A 108 -5.56 -5.46 -21.04
N SER A 109 -5.80 -6.77 -21.07
CA SER A 109 -5.72 -7.62 -19.88
C SER A 109 -4.31 -7.74 -19.32
N VAL A 110 -3.25 -7.74 -20.17
CA VAL A 110 -1.86 -7.70 -19.70
C VAL A 110 -1.56 -6.37 -19.00
N PHE A 111 -2.04 -5.24 -19.52
CA PHE A 111 -1.87 -3.95 -18.86
C PHE A 111 -2.66 -3.83 -17.56
N ASP A 112 -3.88 -4.36 -17.51
CA ASP A 112 -4.68 -4.41 -16.28
C ASP A 112 -4.02 -5.28 -15.21
N GLU A 113 -3.44 -6.42 -15.60
CA GLU A 113 -2.72 -7.32 -14.72
C GLU A 113 -1.39 -6.71 -14.23
N LEU A 114 -0.68 -5.97 -15.09
CA LEU A 114 0.48 -5.16 -14.73
C LEU A 114 0.14 -4.16 -13.60
N GLN A 115 -0.98 -3.45 -13.72
CA GLN A 115 -1.39 -2.49 -12.69
C GLN A 115 -1.78 -3.17 -11.38
N THR A 116 -2.39 -4.34 -11.45
CA THR A 116 -2.89 -5.07 -10.26
C THR A 116 -1.78 -5.75 -9.48
N ALA A 117 -0.81 -6.40 -10.15
CA ALA A 117 0.24 -7.17 -9.49
C ALA A 117 1.53 -6.38 -9.21
N HIS A 118 1.72 -5.22 -9.87
CA HIS A 118 2.87 -4.35 -9.68
C HIS A 118 2.45 -3.04 -8.98
N PRO A 119 2.61 -2.95 -7.65
CA PRO A 119 2.16 -1.80 -6.86
C PRO A 119 2.72 -0.47 -7.35
N LEU A 120 3.95 -0.44 -7.89
CA LEU A 120 4.53 0.76 -8.47
C LEU A 120 3.72 1.27 -9.66
N LEU A 121 3.38 0.36 -10.59
CA LEU A 121 2.66 0.74 -11.81
C LEU A 121 1.24 1.22 -11.51
N SER A 122 0.58 0.67 -10.49
CA SER A 122 -0.76 1.13 -10.06
C SER A 122 -0.76 2.54 -9.45
N ARG A 123 0.38 3.02 -8.95
CA ARG A 123 0.52 4.35 -8.35
C ARG A 123 0.95 5.43 -9.35
N ILE A 124 1.39 5.03 -10.53
CA ILE A 124 1.86 5.95 -11.57
C ILE A 124 0.70 6.42 -12.43
N ASN A 125 0.77 7.67 -12.87
CA ASN A 125 -0.22 8.25 -13.76
C ASN A 125 0.07 7.83 -15.23
N PHE A 126 -0.55 6.72 -15.65
CA PHE A 126 -0.48 6.27 -17.03
C PHE A 126 -1.47 7.03 -17.91
N ARG A 127 -0.97 7.55 -19.04
CA ARG A 127 -1.82 8.15 -20.09
C ARG A 127 -1.71 7.34 -21.37
N ALA A 128 -2.83 6.87 -21.85
CA ALA A 128 -2.92 6.21 -23.15
C ALA A 128 -2.78 7.25 -24.28
N THR A 129 -1.86 7.02 -25.23
CA THR A 129 -1.62 7.92 -26.36
C THR A 129 -1.49 7.14 -27.67
N GLY A 130 -2.12 7.64 -28.74
CA GLY A 130 -2.05 7.02 -30.08
C GLY A 130 -0.86 7.46 -30.94
N GLY A 131 0.10 8.21 -30.40
CA GLY A 131 1.23 8.73 -31.18
C GLY A 131 2.07 9.77 -30.44
N ALA A 132 2.80 10.60 -31.16
CA ALA A 132 3.53 11.72 -30.57
C ALA A 132 2.53 12.75 -30.00
N VAL A 133 2.58 13.00 -28.71
CA VAL A 133 1.68 13.94 -28.02
C VAL A 133 2.52 15.01 -27.35
N GLU A 134 2.14 16.25 -27.52
CA GLU A 134 2.65 17.36 -26.70
C GLU A 134 1.82 17.41 -25.41
N ILE A 135 2.46 17.18 -24.27
CA ILE A 135 1.81 17.29 -22.97
C ILE A 135 2.09 18.68 -22.43
N MET A 136 1.03 19.40 -22.11
CA MET A 136 1.13 20.68 -21.44
C MET A 136 1.17 20.46 -19.93
N VAL A 137 2.23 20.91 -19.29
CA VAL A 137 2.42 20.86 -17.83
C VAL A 137 2.53 22.29 -17.32
N ASP A 138 1.77 22.60 -16.28
CA ASP A 138 1.93 23.85 -15.55
C ASP A 138 3.18 23.75 -14.65
N THR A 139 4.15 24.63 -14.90
CA THR A 139 5.42 24.70 -14.16
C THR A 139 5.43 25.79 -13.09
N ASN A 140 4.41 26.63 -13.00
CA ASN A 140 4.42 27.77 -12.10
C ASN A 140 3.94 27.45 -10.67
N GLY A 141 3.38 26.27 -10.41
CA GLY A 141 2.98 25.86 -9.07
C GLY A 141 1.85 26.73 -8.50
N TYR A 142 1.86 26.92 -7.17
CA TYR A 142 0.83 27.66 -6.45
C TYR A 142 0.96 29.16 -6.69
N GLU A 143 -0.06 29.78 -7.29
CA GLU A 143 -0.21 31.23 -7.38
C GLU A 143 -1.50 31.67 -6.70
N GLU A 144 -1.40 32.72 -5.87
CA GLU A 144 -2.56 33.27 -5.17
C GLU A 144 -3.25 34.35 -6.01
N ALA A 145 -4.58 34.30 -6.05
CA ALA A 145 -5.37 35.43 -6.54
C ALA A 145 -5.29 36.59 -5.54
N ALA A 146 -5.30 37.81 -6.04
CA ALA A 146 -5.31 39.01 -5.18
C ALA A 146 -6.76 39.27 -4.69
N TRP A 147 -6.88 39.66 -3.43
CA TRP A 147 -8.11 40.20 -2.88
C TRP A 147 -8.15 41.71 -3.12
N GLY A 148 -9.27 42.27 -3.58
CA GLY A 148 -9.52 43.68 -3.78
C GLY A 148 -10.94 44.03 -3.31
N ASP A 149 -11.24 45.30 -3.16
CA ASP A 149 -12.58 45.77 -2.86
C ASP A 149 -13.53 45.49 -4.05
N LEU A 150 -14.84 45.51 -3.79
CA LEU A 150 -15.88 45.03 -4.74
C LEU A 150 -15.87 45.77 -6.09
N CYS A 151 -15.27 46.97 -6.15
CA CYS A 151 -15.21 47.83 -7.34
C CYS A 151 -13.76 48.19 -7.75
N ASP A 152 -12.74 47.47 -7.23
CA ASP A 152 -11.36 47.72 -7.62
C ASP A 152 -11.01 47.02 -8.95
N ASP A 153 -10.06 47.60 -9.67
CA ASP A 153 -9.52 46.98 -10.89
C ASP A 153 -8.80 45.67 -10.58
N ILE A 154 -8.92 44.69 -11.46
CA ILE A 154 -8.24 43.39 -11.35
C ILE A 154 -6.74 43.62 -11.56
N VAL A 155 -5.95 43.57 -10.49
CA VAL A 155 -4.55 44.01 -10.45
C VAL A 155 -3.55 42.87 -10.66
N LYS A 156 -3.97 41.61 -10.53
CA LYS A 156 -3.03 40.48 -10.57
C LYS A 156 -3.20 39.62 -11.80
N GLU A 157 -2.22 39.66 -12.69
CA GLU A 157 -2.08 38.73 -13.80
C GLU A 157 -1.47 37.43 -13.30
N LEU A 158 -2.14 36.28 -13.58
CA LEU A 158 -1.59 34.95 -13.32
C LEU A 158 -0.68 34.56 -14.48
N THR A 159 0.60 34.37 -14.20
CA THR A 159 1.55 33.90 -15.20
C THR A 159 1.46 32.39 -15.34
N ALA A 160 0.69 31.90 -16.29
CA ALA A 160 0.62 30.46 -16.59
C ALA A 160 1.95 30.00 -17.26
N GLY A 161 2.80 29.33 -16.51
CA GLY A 161 4.00 28.66 -17.05
C GLY A 161 3.62 27.34 -17.73
N ILE A 162 3.07 27.42 -18.94
CA ILE A 162 2.77 26.23 -19.70
C ILE A 162 4.03 25.73 -20.39
N LYS A 163 4.61 24.62 -19.92
CA LYS A 163 5.71 23.93 -20.61
C LYS A 163 5.15 22.82 -21.48
N LYS A 164 5.49 22.87 -22.76
CA LYS A 164 5.21 21.77 -23.68
C LYS A 164 6.30 20.70 -23.55
N ILE A 165 5.93 19.50 -23.18
CA ILE A 165 6.82 18.35 -23.15
C ILE A 165 6.53 17.50 -24.37
N PRO A 166 7.48 17.40 -25.34
CA PRO A 166 7.32 16.50 -26.46
C PRO A 166 7.45 15.07 -25.97
N ALA A 167 6.39 14.31 -26.08
CA ALA A 167 6.33 12.93 -25.64
C ALA A 167 6.37 12.01 -26.87
N THR A 168 7.55 11.54 -27.24
CA THR A 168 7.72 10.52 -28.25
C THR A 168 7.67 9.14 -27.59
N LEU A 169 6.83 8.26 -28.12
CA LEU A 169 6.79 6.88 -27.67
C LEU A 169 8.08 6.14 -28.05
N LEU A 170 8.59 5.36 -27.13
CA LEU A 170 9.76 4.52 -27.30
C LEU A 170 9.30 3.05 -27.44
N LYS A 171 10.00 2.30 -28.24
CA LYS A 171 9.71 0.89 -28.46
C LYS A 171 10.32 0.05 -27.35
N LEU A 172 9.47 -0.60 -26.58
CA LEU A 172 9.83 -1.70 -25.70
C LEU A 172 9.57 -3.00 -26.46
N SER A 173 10.57 -3.87 -26.63
CA SER A 173 10.41 -5.12 -27.34
C SER A 173 11.01 -6.27 -26.54
N ALA A 174 10.27 -7.37 -26.49
CA ALA A 174 10.74 -8.64 -25.95
C ALA A 174 10.59 -9.73 -27.02
N PHE A 175 11.49 -10.67 -27.03
CA PHE A 175 11.35 -11.86 -27.87
C PHE A 175 11.15 -13.09 -26.98
N LEU A 176 10.26 -13.97 -27.44
CA LEU A 176 9.86 -15.18 -26.74
C LEU A 176 10.27 -16.40 -27.57
N PRO A 177 11.27 -17.18 -27.15
CA PRO A 177 11.53 -18.48 -27.74
C PRO A 177 10.50 -19.49 -27.25
N VAL A 178 9.88 -20.23 -28.15
CA VAL A 178 8.90 -21.28 -27.84
C VAL A 178 9.38 -22.60 -28.49
N CYS A 179 9.58 -23.60 -27.65
CA CYS A 179 9.89 -24.95 -28.12
C CYS A 179 8.68 -25.52 -28.88
N LYS A 180 8.94 -26.19 -30.03
CA LYS A 180 7.87 -26.76 -30.87
C LYS A 180 7.02 -27.80 -30.11
N ALA A 181 7.62 -28.52 -29.15
CA ALA A 181 6.87 -29.45 -28.28
C ALA A 181 5.77 -28.78 -27.44
N MET A 182 5.88 -27.48 -27.14
CA MET A 182 4.83 -26.74 -26.42
C MET A 182 3.57 -26.56 -27.25
N LEU A 183 3.65 -26.62 -28.56
CA LEU A 183 2.50 -26.52 -29.46
C LEU A 183 1.55 -27.71 -29.34
N ASP A 184 2.02 -28.82 -28.76
CA ASP A 184 1.21 -30.01 -28.54
C ASP A 184 0.35 -29.95 -27.27
N LEU A 185 0.61 -28.99 -26.37
CA LEU A 185 -0.10 -28.83 -25.10
C LEU A 185 -1.47 -28.14 -25.22
N GLY A 186 -1.77 -27.55 -26.36
CA GLY A 186 -3.07 -26.96 -26.66
C GLY A 186 -3.12 -25.44 -26.51
N PRO A 187 -4.17 -24.79 -27.04
CA PRO A 187 -4.27 -23.34 -27.16
C PRO A 187 -4.38 -22.60 -25.83
N GLU A 188 -5.07 -23.19 -24.82
CA GLU A 188 -5.23 -22.56 -23.51
C GLU A 188 -3.91 -22.49 -22.73
N TRP A 189 -3.11 -23.55 -22.81
CA TRP A 189 -1.79 -23.54 -22.19
C TRP A 189 -0.87 -22.53 -22.87
N LEU A 190 -0.92 -22.45 -24.19
CA LEU A 190 -0.11 -21.52 -24.97
C LEU A 190 -0.48 -20.07 -24.66
N ASP A 191 -1.76 -19.75 -24.51
CA ASP A 191 -2.22 -18.43 -24.10
C ASP A 191 -1.66 -18.03 -22.71
N ASN A 192 -1.84 -18.90 -21.73
CA ASN A 192 -1.33 -18.64 -20.38
C ASN A 192 0.19 -18.45 -20.35
N PHE A 193 0.95 -19.28 -21.10
CA PHE A 193 2.40 -19.16 -21.18
C PHE A 193 2.84 -17.84 -21.83
N ILE A 194 2.23 -17.47 -22.97
CA ILE A 194 2.53 -16.22 -23.66
C ILE A 194 2.17 -15.02 -22.78
N ARG A 195 1.01 -15.04 -22.18
CA ARG A 195 0.50 -13.97 -21.30
C ARG A 195 1.42 -13.77 -20.10
N GLN A 196 1.78 -14.82 -19.39
CA GLN A 196 2.68 -14.76 -18.24
C GLN A 196 4.07 -14.24 -18.62
N THR A 197 4.63 -14.74 -19.73
CA THR A 197 5.97 -14.32 -20.20
C THR A 197 5.96 -12.86 -20.65
N LEU A 198 4.89 -12.41 -21.33
CA LEU A 198 4.69 -11.02 -21.69
C LEU A 198 4.59 -10.12 -20.47
N TYR A 199 3.79 -10.55 -19.51
CA TYR A 199 3.60 -9.86 -18.24
C TYR A 199 4.96 -9.62 -17.56
N GLU A 200 5.75 -10.67 -17.35
CA GLU A 200 7.07 -10.56 -16.71
C GLU A 200 8.04 -9.67 -17.51
N ALA A 201 8.11 -9.84 -18.81
CA ALA A 201 9.03 -9.07 -19.65
C ALA A 201 8.65 -7.58 -19.70
N LEU A 202 7.36 -7.26 -19.84
CA LEU A 202 6.88 -5.88 -19.91
C LEU A 202 7.00 -5.20 -18.56
N SER A 203 6.61 -5.88 -17.45
CA SER A 203 6.70 -5.31 -16.11
C SER A 203 8.12 -4.96 -15.73
N ASN A 204 9.05 -5.90 -15.91
CA ASN A 204 10.46 -5.69 -15.61
C ASN A 204 11.06 -4.56 -16.46
N GLY A 205 10.73 -4.54 -17.76
CA GLY A 205 11.19 -3.50 -18.68
C GLY A 205 10.62 -2.11 -18.36
N LEU A 206 9.36 -2.02 -18.03
CA LEU A 206 8.69 -0.77 -17.63
C LEU A 206 9.23 -0.28 -16.29
N GLU A 207 9.30 -1.13 -15.27
CA GLU A 207 9.85 -0.75 -13.96
C GLU A 207 11.30 -0.29 -14.07
N ALA A 208 12.15 -1.01 -14.81
CA ALA A 208 13.53 -0.60 -15.04
C ALA A 208 13.62 0.76 -15.76
N GLY A 209 12.76 1.00 -16.75
CA GLY A 209 12.68 2.29 -17.45
C GLY A 209 12.21 3.41 -16.53
N ILE A 210 11.17 3.19 -15.75
CA ILE A 210 10.55 4.18 -14.87
C ILE A 210 11.45 4.51 -13.68
N VAL A 211 12.16 3.54 -13.11
CA VAL A 211 12.99 3.74 -11.94
C VAL A 211 14.39 4.25 -12.31
N THR A 212 15.08 3.58 -13.23
CA THR A 212 16.50 3.80 -13.50
C THR A 212 16.83 4.26 -14.91
N GLY A 213 15.86 4.33 -15.81
CA GLY A 213 16.08 4.73 -17.21
C GLY A 213 16.86 6.04 -17.34
N ASP A 214 17.72 6.11 -18.34
CA ASP A 214 18.61 7.28 -18.54
C ASP A 214 18.05 8.33 -19.52
N GLY A 215 16.92 8.06 -20.17
CA GLY A 215 16.33 8.94 -21.18
C GLY A 215 16.84 8.69 -22.60
N ASN A 216 17.95 7.94 -22.77
CA ASN A 216 18.48 7.61 -24.09
C ASN A 216 17.82 6.35 -24.62
N LYS A 217 16.84 6.49 -25.49
CA LYS A 217 16.00 5.41 -26.01
C LYS A 217 15.30 4.58 -24.92
N LYS A 218 15.16 5.18 -23.73
CA LYS A 218 14.47 4.65 -22.54
C LYS A 218 13.70 5.77 -21.87
N PRO A 219 12.72 5.48 -21.02
CA PRO A 219 12.11 6.49 -20.15
C PRO A 219 13.14 7.21 -19.30
N ILE A 220 12.81 8.43 -18.86
CA ILE A 220 13.63 9.15 -17.89
C ILE A 220 13.24 8.65 -16.50
N GLY A 221 14.14 7.97 -15.82
CA GLY A 221 13.91 7.34 -14.54
C GLY A 221 13.74 8.33 -13.38
N MET A 222 13.10 7.86 -12.31
CA MET A 222 12.90 8.62 -11.07
C MET A 222 14.22 9.06 -10.43
N ILE A 223 15.30 8.29 -10.64
CA ILE A 223 16.63 8.62 -10.11
C ILE A 223 17.36 9.69 -10.91
N ARG A 224 16.80 10.18 -12.01
CA ARG A 224 17.46 11.14 -12.92
C ARG A 224 17.09 12.59 -12.59
N GLN A 225 18.06 13.47 -12.80
CA GLN A 225 17.82 14.91 -12.72
C GLN A 225 17.04 15.37 -13.94
N VAL A 226 16.00 16.16 -13.71
CA VAL A 226 15.18 16.77 -14.77
C VAL A 226 15.04 18.27 -14.53
N GLY A 227 14.99 19.06 -15.58
CA GLY A 227 14.85 20.52 -15.50
C GLY A 227 15.63 21.22 -16.59
N ASP A 228 15.44 22.54 -16.72
CA ASP A 228 16.00 23.32 -17.81
C ASP A 228 17.53 23.50 -17.72
N ASN A 229 18.10 23.40 -16.51
CA ASN A 229 19.54 23.57 -16.26
C ASN A 229 20.30 22.22 -16.23
N VAL A 230 19.65 21.11 -16.59
CA VAL A 230 20.28 19.79 -16.56
C VAL A 230 21.05 19.55 -17.86
N VAL A 231 22.34 19.29 -17.74
CA VAL A 231 23.19 18.97 -18.90
C VAL A 231 22.98 17.50 -19.28
N VAL A 232 22.37 17.27 -20.45
CA VAL A 232 22.14 15.94 -21.00
C VAL A 232 23.33 15.59 -21.90
N THR A 233 24.06 14.52 -21.59
CA THR A 233 25.24 14.10 -22.35
C THR A 233 24.93 12.83 -23.15
N GLY A 234 25.05 12.89 -24.46
CA GLY A 234 24.76 11.75 -25.33
C GLY A 234 23.29 11.27 -25.27
N GLY A 235 22.36 12.13 -24.87
CA GLY A 235 20.96 11.79 -24.69
C GLY A 235 20.63 11.20 -23.30
N ALA A 236 21.63 11.01 -22.43
CA ALA A 236 21.44 10.46 -21.08
C ALA A 236 21.38 11.57 -20.04
N TYR A 237 20.37 11.50 -19.19
CA TYR A 237 20.17 12.39 -18.04
C TYR A 237 21.04 11.94 -16.86
N PRO A 238 21.73 12.88 -16.15
CA PRO A 238 22.57 12.54 -15.02
C PRO A 238 21.75 11.98 -13.84
N GLU A 239 22.37 11.15 -13.01
CA GLU A 239 21.76 10.70 -11.77
C GLU A 239 21.69 11.83 -10.73
N LYS A 240 20.67 11.76 -9.87
CA LYS A 240 20.58 12.61 -8.69
C LYS A 240 21.64 12.20 -7.67
N THR A 241 22.19 13.15 -6.96
CA THR A 241 23.06 12.87 -5.82
C THR A 241 22.24 12.21 -4.71
N PRO A 242 22.59 11.01 -4.25
CA PRO A 242 21.87 10.37 -3.15
C PRO A 242 22.01 11.14 -1.84
N VAL A 243 20.93 11.26 -1.09
CA VAL A 243 20.89 11.81 0.27
C VAL A 243 21.12 10.66 1.26
N ALA A 244 22.15 10.77 2.09
CA ALA A 244 22.44 9.76 3.10
C ALA A 244 21.38 9.75 4.19
N VAL A 245 20.84 8.55 4.49
CA VAL A 245 19.80 8.34 5.51
C VAL A 245 20.27 7.26 6.47
N ASN A 246 20.39 7.62 7.75
CA ASN A 246 20.86 6.72 8.81
C ASN A 246 19.73 6.20 9.71
N ASP A 247 18.57 6.83 9.68
CA ASP A 247 17.37 6.47 10.44
C ASP A 247 16.11 6.91 9.69
N LEU A 248 14.95 6.38 10.09
CA LEU A 248 13.62 6.76 9.61
C LEU A 248 12.79 7.42 10.73
N GLU A 249 13.46 8.13 11.64
CA GLU A 249 12.79 8.87 12.70
C GLU A 249 11.93 10.04 12.12
N PRO A 250 10.92 10.52 12.87
CA PRO A 250 10.01 11.57 12.38
C PRO A 250 10.71 12.83 11.90
N ALA A 251 11.82 13.23 12.53
CA ALA A 251 12.59 14.41 12.14
C ALA A 251 13.30 14.20 10.79
N THR A 252 13.91 13.05 10.57
CA THR A 252 14.61 12.72 9.32
C THR A 252 13.62 12.60 8.18
N VAL A 253 12.52 11.87 8.36
CA VAL A 253 11.46 11.71 7.36
C VAL A 253 10.80 13.07 7.07
N GLY A 254 10.54 13.89 8.09
CA GLY A 254 10.00 15.25 7.92
C GLY A 254 10.89 16.14 7.06
N ASN A 255 12.21 16.10 7.27
CA ASN A 255 13.18 16.84 6.46
C ASN A 255 13.18 16.38 4.99
N LEU A 256 13.13 15.08 4.73
CA LEU A 256 13.05 14.54 3.37
C LEU A 256 11.73 14.97 2.68
N LEU A 257 10.61 14.88 3.39
CA LEU A 257 9.31 15.29 2.86
C LEU A 257 9.22 16.81 2.62
N SER A 258 9.93 17.62 3.40
CA SER A 258 9.99 19.08 3.18
C SER A 258 10.60 19.45 1.83
N ILE A 259 11.56 18.66 1.33
CA ILE A 259 12.14 18.85 -0.01
C ILE A 259 11.08 18.53 -1.08
N LEU A 260 10.31 17.46 -0.88
CA LEU A 260 9.20 17.10 -1.78
C LEU A 260 8.06 18.13 -1.74
N ALA A 261 7.90 18.84 -0.63
CA ALA A 261 6.87 19.86 -0.43
C ALA A 261 7.15 21.19 -1.16
N ALA A 262 8.32 21.34 -1.75
CA ALA A 262 8.69 22.49 -2.56
C ALA A 262 8.82 22.08 -4.04
N ASP A 263 8.26 22.88 -4.95
CA ASP A 263 8.51 22.74 -6.37
C ASP A 263 9.94 23.24 -6.72
N PRO A 264 10.43 23.07 -7.95
CA PRO A 264 11.74 23.58 -8.36
C PRO A 264 11.91 25.10 -8.24
N ASN A 265 10.81 25.86 -8.20
CA ASN A 265 10.79 27.31 -8.04
C ASN A 265 10.68 27.74 -6.56
N GLY A 266 10.68 26.77 -5.62
CA GLY A 266 10.56 27.02 -4.19
C GLY A 266 9.13 27.27 -3.70
N LYS A 267 8.12 27.14 -4.54
CA LYS A 267 6.73 27.30 -4.14
C LYS A 267 6.23 26.07 -3.38
N PRO A 268 5.44 26.24 -2.30
CA PRO A 268 4.94 25.14 -1.50
C PRO A 268 3.89 24.34 -2.25
N ARG A 269 3.91 23.01 -2.06
CA ARG A 269 2.89 22.08 -2.57
C ARG A 269 2.50 21.05 -1.54
N GLN A 270 1.29 20.52 -1.67
CA GLN A 270 0.85 19.39 -0.84
C GLN A 270 1.57 18.11 -1.24
N VAL A 271 2.06 17.39 -0.25
CA VAL A 271 2.67 16.08 -0.40
C VAL A 271 1.60 15.02 -0.10
N ARG A 272 1.28 14.19 -1.09
CA ARG A 272 0.33 13.08 -0.98
C ARG A 272 0.78 11.95 -1.90
N ASP A 273 0.25 10.74 -1.68
CA ASP A 273 0.61 9.54 -2.45
C ASP A 273 2.12 9.32 -2.49
N VAL A 274 2.73 9.37 -1.31
CA VAL A 274 4.18 9.18 -1.16
C VAL A 274 4.49 7.70 -1.25
N ILE A 275 5.53 7.39 -2.04
CA ILE A 275 6.07 6.04 -2.18
C ILE A 275 7.55 6.02 -1.77
N LEU A 276 7.94 4.91 -1.15
CA LEU A 276 9.33 4.57 -0.88
C LEU A 276 9.69 3.30 -1.66
N LEU A 277 10.46 3.46 -2.74
CA LEU A 277 10.93 2.33 -3.54
C LEU A 277 12.23 1.78 -2.97
N VAL A 278 12.31 0.47 -2.81
CA VAL A 278 13.47 -0.20 -2.21
C VAL A 278 13.74 -1.51 -2.94
N ASN A 279 15.03 -1.90 -3.03
CA ASN A 279 15.37 -3.24 -3.47
C ASN A 279 14.87 -4.29 -2.45
N PRO A 280 14.29 -5.44 -2.86
CA PRO A 280 13.74 -6.44 -1.94
C PRO A 280 14.73 -6.93 -0.88
N GLN A 281 16.01 -7.07 -1.23
CA GLN A 281 17.04 -7.47 -0.27
C GLN A 281 17.34 -6.37 0.76
N ASP A 282 17.39 -5.12 0.33
CA ASP A 282 17.60 -3.98 1.24
C ASP A 282 16.35 -3.70 2.09
N TYR A 283 15.15 -3.98 1.57
CA TYR A 283 13.94 -3.95 2.39
C TYR A 283 14.07 -4.89 3.59
N LEU A 284 14.38 -6.17 3.35
CA LEU A 284 14.48 -7.15 4.43
C LEU A 284 15.66 -6.88 5.38
N GLN A 285 16.80 -6.40 4.87
CA GLN A 285 18.01 -6.22 5.65
C GLN A 285 18.08 -4.88 6.41
N LYS A 286 17.43 -3.82 5.89
CA LYS A 286 17.58 -2.45 6.37
C LYS A 286 16.27 -1.77 6.70
N VAL A 287 15.32 -1.72 5.75
CA VAL A 287 14.09 -0.95 5.91
C VAL A 287 13.16 -1.63 6.89
N MET A 288 12.90 -2.93 6.75
CA MET A 288 12.07 -3.67 7.68
C MET A 288 12.55 -3.54 9.15
N PRO A 289 13.84 -3.74 9.49
CA PRO A 289 14.30 -3.51 10.85
C PRO A 289 14.20 -2.04 11.31
N ALA A 290 14.31 -1.08 10.40
CA ALA A 290 14.20 0.35 10.71
C ALA A 290 12.75 0.82 10.91
N THR A 291 11.76 0.06 10.40
CA THR A 291 10.33 0.40 10.44
C THR A 291 9.51 -0.56 11.30
N THR A 292 10.14 -1.63 11.84
CA THR A 292 9.46 -2.58 12.71
C THR A 292 9.44 -2.06 14.14
N ILE A 293 8.26 -1.99 14.73
CA ILE A 293 8.06 -1.63 16.14
C ILE A 293 7.47 -2.82 16.91
N MET A 294 7.84 -2.94 18.18
CA MET A 294 7.22 -3.86 19.11
C MET A 294 6.07 -3.11 19.82
N ALA A 295 4.85 -3.58 19.63
CA ALA A 295 3.68 -3.03 20.32
C ALA A 295 3.68 -3.43 21.81
N PRO A 296 2.92 -2.72 22.69
CA PRO A 296 2.84 -3.02 24.12
C PRO A 296 2.35 -4.44 24.45
N ASP A 297 1.63 -5.07 23.53
CA ASP A 297 1.15 -6.45 23.62
C ASP A 297 2.22 -7.51 23.27
N GLY A 298 3.45 -7.08 22.95
CA GLY A 298 4.56 -7.96 22.57
C GLY A 298 4.55 -8.40 21.10
N THR A 299 3.62 -7.92 20.29
CA THR A 299 3.58 -8.21 18.85
C THR A 299 4.47 -7.25 18.05
N TYR A 300 5.02 -7.72 16.92
CA TYR A 300 5.75 -6.86 16.00
C TYR A 300 4.79 -6.27 14.96
N ARG A 301 4.94 -4.97 14.71
CA ARG A 301 4.27 -4.25 13.63
C ARG A 301 5.33 -3.77 12.65
N ASN A 302 5.22 -4.24 11.40
CA ASN A 302 6.15 -3.87 10.34
C ASN A 302 5.63 -2.65 9.58
N ASP A 303 6.52 -1.98 8.84
CA ASP A 303 6.24 -0.86 7.94
C ASP A 303 5.55 0.34 8.64
N VAL A 304 5.89 0.54 9.92
CA VAL A 304 5.40 1.70 10.67
C VAL A 304 6.24 2.92 10.32
N MET A 305 5.63 3.83 9.57
CA MET A 305 6.26 5.08 9.13
C MET A 305 5.63 6.28 9.82
N PRO A 306 6.42 7.33 10.12
CA PRO A 306 5.91 8.55 10.77
C PRO A 306 5.00 9.39 9.87
N TYR A 307 4.97 9.12 8.57
CA TYR A 307 4.10 9.74 7.58
C TYR A 307 3.48 8.65 6.70
N PRO A 308 2.19 8.79 6.31
CA PRO A 308 1.56 7.83 5.40
C PRO A 308 2.30 7.73 4.07
N MET A 309 2.92 6.59 3.81
CA MET A 309 3.60 6.26 2.56
C MET A 309 3.57 4.77 2.30
N ASP A 310 3.60 4.40 1.03
CA ASP A 310 3.65 3.00 0.63
C ASP A 310 5.10 2.58 0.38
N ILE A 311 5.53 1.50 1.04
CA ILE A 311 6.84 0.89 0.80
C ILE A 311 6.67 -0.13 -0.31
N ILE A 312 7.30 0.12 -1.45
CA ILE A 312 7.20 -0.72 -2.65
C ILE A 312 8.56 -1.35 -2.94
N GLN A 313 8.57 -2.68 -3.04
CA GLN A 313 9.76 -3.43 -3.38
C GLN A 313 9.88 -3.56 -4.90
N THR A 314 11.02 -3.18 -5.46
CA THR A 314 11.32 -3.34 -6.89
C THR A 314 12.75 -3.80 -7.13
N ALA A 315 12.91 -4.79 -8.00
CA ALA A 315 14.24 -5.28 -8.42
C ALA A 315 14.97 -4.31 -9.36
N ALA A 316 14.25 -3.33 -9.92
CA ALA A 316 14.82 -2.33 -10.82
C ALA A 316 15.77 -1.34 -10.13
N LEU A 317 15.71 -1.25 -8.79
CA LEU A 317 16.56 -0.34 -8.02
C LEU A 317 17.85 -1.06 -7.56
N PRO A 318 19.04 -0.46 -7.78
CA PRO A 318 20.29 -1.04 -7.29
C PRO A 318 20.35 -1.03 -5.76
N ARG A 319 21.08 -1.98 -5.19
CA ARG A 319 21.26 -2.10 -3.75
C ARG A 319 21.92 -0.86 -3.13
N GLY A 320 21.57 -0.59 -1.89
CA GLY A 320 22.07 0.57 -1.14
C GLY A 320 21.33 1.87 -1.44
N LYS A 321 20.49 1.90 -2.47
CA LYS A 321 19.69 3.08 -2.83
C LYS A 321 18.21 2.84 -2.57
N ALA A 322 17.49 3.90 -2.20
CA ALA A 322 16.05 3.96 -2.16
C ALA A 322 15.55 5.21 -2.91
N VAL A 323 14.31 5.22 -3.35
CA VAL A 323 13.68 6.39 -3.96
C VAL A 323 12.46 6.77 -3.16
N LEU A 324 12.46 7.97 -2.60
CA LEU A 324 11.31 8.59 -1.94
C LEU A 324 10.69 9.58 -2.90
N GLY A 325 9.39 9.50 -3.15
CA GLY A 325 8.77 10.40 -4.10
C GLY A 325 7.26 10.43 -4.09
N ILE A 326 6.72 11.31 -4.90
CA ILE A 326 5.29 11.53 -5.10
C ILE A 326 4.87 10.80 -6.37
N ALA A 327 4.20 9.64 -6.23
CA ALA A 327 3.94 8.72 -7.34
C ALA A 327 3.22 9.36 -8.52
N TYR A 328 2.15 10.12 -8.30
CA TYR A 328 1.37 10.76 -9.37
C TYR A 328 2.13 11.84 -10.15
N ARG A 329 3.31 12.24 -9.68
CA ARG A 329 4.18 13.19 -10.41
C ARG A 329 5.17 12.51 -11.36
N TYR A 330 5.07 11.21 -11.53
CA TYR A 330 5.69 10.50 -12.63
C TYR A 330 4.66 10.33 -13.75
N LEU A 331 4.91 10.94 -14.89
CA LEU A 331 4.06 10.80 -16.07
C LEU A 331 4.56 9.62 -16.90
N ALA A 332 3.76 8.58 -16.99
CA ALA A 332 3.99 7.47 -17.88
C ALA A 332 3.01 7.51 -19.06
N MET A 333 3.49 7.13 -20.22
CA MET A 333 2.70 7.06 -21.45
C MET A 333 2.77 5.63 -21.97
N ALA A 334 1.61 5.09 -22.33
CA ALA A 334 1.49 3.82 -23.02
C ALA A 334 0.84 4.05 -24.39
N GLY A 335 1.46 3.53 -25.43
CA GLY A 335 0.91 3.61 -26.79
C GLY A 335 -0.21 2.59 -26.95
N THR A 336 -1.39 3.07 -27.28
CA THR A 336 -2.47 2.23 -27.78
C THR A 336 -2.25 2.01 -29.28
N SER A 337 -1.31 1.15 -29.64
CA SER A 337 -1.26 0.69 -31.03
C SER A 337 -2.12 -0.56 -31.14
N PRO A 338 -3.17 -0.55 -31.95
CA PRO A 338 -3.97 -1.74 -32.19
C PRO A 338 -3.18 -2.86 -32.90
N GLU A 339 -1.95 -2.61 -33.28
CA GLU A 339 -1.06 -3.53 -33.99
C GLU A 339 0.02 -4.08 -33.05
N GLY A 340 -0.37 -4.82 -32.03
CA GLY A 340 0.53 -5.77 -31.38
C GLY A 340 0.85 -6.88 -32.37
N ARG A 341 1.72 -6.61 -33.34
CA ARG A 341 2.13 -7.60 -34.32
C ARG A 341 3.13 -8.54 -33.68
N ILE A 342 2.76 -9.80 -33.59
CA ILE A 342 3.69 -10.86 -33.24
C ILE A 342 4.41 -11.23 -34.53
N ASP A 343 5.67 -10.86 -34.65
CA ASP A 343 6.58 -11.34 -35.68
C ASP A 343 7.28 -12.61 -35.18
N TYR A 344 7.53 -13.60 -36.02
CA TYR A 344 8.23 -14.78 -35.60
C TYR A 344 9.36 -15.13 -36.60
N SER A 345 10.31 -15.94 -36.13
CA SER A 345 11.40 -16.47 -36.94
C SER A 345 11.68 -17.93 -36.57
N ASP A 346 11.71 -18.80 -37.59
CA ASP A 346 12.12 -20.21 -37.48
C ASP A 346 13.60 -20.41 -37.72
N HIS A 347 14.30 -19.37 -38.22
CA HIS A 347 15.70 -19.49 -38.67
C HIS A 347 16.71 -19.10 -37.61
N TYR A 348 16.30 -18.26 -36.64
CA TYR A 348 17.21 -17.70 -35.63
C TYR A 348 17.75 -18.77 -34.66
N ARG A 349 16.93 -19.78 -34.31
CA ARG A 349 17.30 -20.92 -33.44
C ARG A 349 16.87 -22.25 -34.05
N PHE A 350 17.25 -22.47 -35.31
CA PHE A 350 16.85 -23.65 -36.06
C PHE A 350 17.39 -24.95 -35.45
N LEU A 351 18.65 -24.95 -34.95
CA LEU A 351 19.27 -26.14 -34.37
C LEU A 351 18.76 -26.49 -32.98
N GLU A 352 18.13 -25.56 -32.31
CA GLU A 352 17.58 -25.72 -30.98
C GLU A 352 16.10 -26.14 -30.99
N ASP A 353 15.55 -26.34 -32.20
CA ASP A 353 14.12 -26.64 -32.43
C ASP A 353 13.16 -25.65 -31.76
N GLU A 354 13.56 -24.37 -31.73
CA GLU A 354 12.81 -23.27 -31.17
C GLU A 354 12.28 -22.32 -32.23
N ARG A 355 11.11 -21.80 -31.99
CA ARG A 355 10.52 -20.70 -32.76
C ARG A 355 10.54 -19.43 -31.87
N VAL A 356 11.05 -18.33 -32.41
CA VAL A 356 11.19 -17.08 -31.70
C VAL A 356 10.07 -16.11 -32.08
N TYR A 357 9.29 -15.71 -31.11
CA TYR A 357 8.26 -14.68 -31.26
C TYR A 357 8.80 -13.35 -30.77
N LEU A 358 8.52 -12.28 -31.49
CA LEU A 358 8.87 -10.91 -31.14
C LEU A 358 7.63 -10.13 -30.82
N ILE A 359 7.58 -9.54 -29.62
CA ILE A 359 6.50 -8.67 -29.16
C ILE A 359 7.03 -7.25 -29.03
N LYS A 360 6.23 -6.28 -29.44
CA LYS A 360 6.57 -4.86 -29.39
C LYS A 360 5.49 -4.11 -28.61
N ALA A 361 5.89 -3.34 -27.61
CA ALA A 361 5.06 -2.36 -26.93
C ALA A 361 5.69 -0.98 -27.07
N TYR A 362 4.87 0.05 -26.95
CA TYR A 362 5.33 1.43 -27.03
C TYR A 362 5.03 2.12 -25.71
N ALA A 363 6.06 2.62 -25.05
CA ALA A 363 5.93 3.32 -23.79
C ALA A 363 6.98 4.43 -23.68
N ASN A 364 6.71 5.40 -22.83
CA ASN A 364 7.69 6.40 -22.38
C ASN A 364 7.25 6.94 -21.03
N GLY A 365 8.14 7.65 -20.34
CA GLY A 365 7.82 8.27 -19.07
C GLY A 365 8.90 9.21 -18.58
N MET A 366 8.51 10.13 -17.71
CA MET A 366 9.42 11.08 -17.09
C MET A 366 8.85 11.66 -15.79
N PRO A 367 9.69 12.04 -14.83
CA PRO A 367 9.27 12.89 -13.72
C PRO A 367 8.81 14.26 -14.22
N LEU A 368 7.72 14.79 -13.66
CA LEU A 368 7.21 16.11 -14.01
C LEU A 368 8.13 17.24 -13.54
N ASP A 369 8.82 17.02 -12.44
CA ASP A 369 9.82 17.96 -11.89
C ASP A 369 10.93 17.24 -11.11
N ASN A 370 12.03 17.97 -10.86
CA ASN A 370 13.19 17.40 -10.20
C ASN A 370 12.95 17.06 -8.73
N ASN A 371 12.09 17.82 -8.04
CA ASN A 371 11.82 17.64 -6.61
C ASN A 371 10.71 16.61 -6.35
N ALA A 372 10.13 16.01 -7.40
CA ALA A 372 9.11 15.00 -7.25
C ALA A 372 9.64 13.68 -6.65
N PHE A 373 10.94 13.42 -6.83
CA PHE A 373 11.61 12.20 -6.38
C PHE A 373 12.98 12.53 -5.79
N LEU A 374 13.34 11.88 -4.68
CA LEU A 374 14.65 11.93 -4.04
C LEU A 374 15.29 10.56 -4.09
N VAL A 375 16.59 10.52 -4.37
CA VAL A 375 17.40 9.31 -4.24
C VAL A 375 18.03 9.32 -2.86
N LEU A 376 17.82 8.24 -2.11
CA LEU A 376 18.36 8.06 -0.77
C LEU A 376 19.48 7.03 -0.80
N ASP A 377 20.54 7.28 -0.07
CA ASP A 377 21.55 6.29 0.27
C ASP A 377 21.17 5.67 1.62
N ILE A 378 20.71 4.44 1.61
CA ILE A 378 20.28 3.68 2.78
C ILE A 378 21.35 2.68 3.24
N SER A 379 22.58 2.78 2.75
CA SER A 379 23.66 1.85 3.14
C SER A 379 23.96 1.92 4.63
N GLY A 380 23.81 3.10 5.24
CA GLY A 380 24.02 3.37 6.67
C GLY A 380 22.76 3.26 7.55
N LEU A 381 21.62 2.84 7.00
CA LEU A 381 20.35 2.79 7.73
C LEU A 381 20.42 1.81 8.90
N LYS A 382 20.05 2.29 10.09
CA LYS A 382 20.08 1.53 11.34
C LYS A 382 18.68 1.05 11.70
N PRO A 383 18.59 -0.08 12.45
CA PRO A 383 17.32 -0.52 13.02
C PRO A 383 16.69 0.54 13.93
N ALA A 384 15.36 0.53 14.03
CA ALA A 384 14.63 1.39 14.94
C ALA A 384 15.13 1.18 16.39
N THR A 385 15.51 2.27 17.07
CA THR A 385 15.94 2.22 18.46
C THR A 385 14.81 2.70 19.36
N TYR A 386 14.38 1.85 20.30
CA TYR A 386 13.41 2.24 21.31
C TYR A 386 14.16 2.89 22.47
N LYS A 387 13.90 4.15 22.72
CA LYS A 387 14.23 4.75 24.02
C LYS A 387 13.13 4.31 24.99
N VAL A 388 13.33 3.21 25.68
CA VAL A 388 12.53 2.89 26.86
C VAL A 388 12.93 3.90 27.92
N THR A 389 12.16 4.97 28.07
CA THR A 389 12.26 5.80 29.26
C THR A 389 11.72 4.95 30.41
N GLN A 390 12.63 4.34 31.18
CA GLN A 390 12.26 3.71 32.42
C GLN A 390 11.67 4.84 33.30
N VAL A 391 10.39 4.86 33.46
CA VAL A 391 9.75 5.67 34.49
C VAL A 391 10.17 5.00 35.79
N THR A 392 11.26 5.48 36.40
CA THR A 392 11.65 5.08 37.74
C THR A 392 10.49 5.49 38.62
N ALA A 393 9.86 4.53 39.26
CA ALA A 393 8.84 4.84 40.27
C ALA A 393 9.45 5.83 41.25
N PRO A 394 8.79 6.88 41.65
CA PRO A 394 9.32 7.83 42.62
C PRO A 394 9.76 7.06 43.86
N THR A 395 11.00 7.24 44.30
CA THR A 395 11.51 6.64 45.52
C THR A 395 10.60 7.07 46.67
N PRO A 396 10.05 6.13 47.48
CA PRO A 396 9.20 6.51 48.59
C PRO A 396 9.93 7.49 49.53
N SER A 397 9.23 8.47 50.06
CA SER A 397 9.79 9.46 50.95
C SER A 397 10.29 8.80 52.22
N SER A 398 11.43 9.25 52.76
CA SER A 398 11.98 8.85 54.03
C SER A 398 11.68 9.83 55.17
N ASP A 399 10.69 10.76 54.95
CA ASP A 399 10.30 11.72 55.98
C ASP A 399 9.34 11.07 56.99
N ALA A 400 9.85 10.82 58.20
CA ALA A 400 9.12 10.32 59.34
C ALA A 400 8.80 11.44 60.37
N SER A 401 8.90 12.72 59.98
CA SER A 401 8.66 13.82 60.91
C SER A 401 7.16 14.15 61.08
N LEU A 402 6.83 14.78 62.19
CA LEU A 402 5.51 15.38 62.41
C LEU A 402 5.50 16.85 61.98
N SER A 403 4.41 17.27 61.33
CA SER A 403 4.10 18.68 61.04
C SER A 403 3.36 19.34 62.26
N ALA A 404 2.60 18.55 63.06
CA ALA A 404 1.93 19.03 64.25
C ALA A 404 1.74 17.91 65.32
N LEU A 405 1.83 18.26 66.57
CA LEU A 405 1.47 17.42 67.68
C LEU A 405 0.76 18.25 68.72
N SER A 406 -0.43 17.83 69.18
CA SER A 406 -1.21 18.48 70.20
C SER A 406 -1.89 17.46 71.12
N ILE A 407 -2.08 17.82 72.38
CA ILE A 407 -2.82 17.02 73.36
C ILE A 407 -3.97 17.92 73.93
N GLY A 408 -5.07 17.91 73.22
CA GLY A 408 -6.19 18.86 73.55
C GLY A 408 -5.70 20.31 73.57
N SER A 409 -6.01 21.05 74.65
CA SER A 409 -5.57 22.44 74.83
C SER A 409 -4.30 22.56 75.69
N LEU A 410 -3.54 21.43 75.92
CA LEU A 410 -2.38 21.49 76.81
C LEU A 410 -1.22 22.20 76.10
N ALA A 411 -0.53 23.07 76.85
CA ALA A 411 0.72 23.66 76.33
C ALA A 411 1.85 22.62 76.45
N LEU A 412 2.47 22.28 75.34
CA LEU A 412 3.68 21.46 75.26
C LEU A 412 4.88 22.32 75.65
N SER A 413 5.75 21.78 76.52
CA SER A 413 7.03 22.44 76.89
C SER A 413 8.21 21.52 76.51
N PRO A 414 9.10 21.93 75.58
CA PRO A 414 9.00 23.15 74.78
C PRO A 414 7.79 23.16 73.83
N ALA A 415 7.48 24.30 73.22
CA ALA A 415 6.47 24.35 72.15
C ALA A 415 6.82 23.40 71.02
N PHE A 416 5.80 22.83 70.35
CA PHE A 416 6.06 21.81 69.30
C PHE A 416 6.93 22.36 68.17
N ALA A 417 7.94 21.59 67.86
CA ALA A 417 8.82 21.76 66.68
C ALA A 417 9.19 20.38 66.14
N SER A 418 9.15 20.17 64.82
CA SER A 418 9.35 18.87 64.15
C SER A 418 10.67 18.17 64.52
N GLY A 419 11.71 18.95 64.78
CA GLY A 419 13.04 18.43 65.20
C GLY A 419 13.12 18.05 66.65
N THR A 420 12.19 18.43 67.50
CA THR A 420 12.17 18.14 68.97
C THR A 420 11.40 16.86 69.21
N LYS A 421 12.00 15.91 69.90
CA LYS A 421 11.42 14.56 70.09
C LYS A 421 10.85 14.33 71.51
N THR A 422 11.09 15.24 72.46
CA THR A 422 10.64 15.08 73.85
C THR A 422 9.96 16.35 74.34
N TYR A 423 8.83 16.17 75.01
CA TYR A 423 7.97 17.24 75.51
C TYR A 423 7.45 16.88 76.89
N THR A 424 7.03 17.91 77.64
CA THR A 424 6.28 17.77 78.89
C THR A 424 5.00 18.57 78.83
N ALA A 425 3.95 18.14 79.51
CA ALA A 425 2.73 18.86 79.69
C ALA A 425 2.12 18.53 81.05
N THR A 426 1.25 19.40 81.59
CA THR A 426 0.55 19.15 82.84
C THR A 426 -0.97 19.26 82.61
N THR A 427 -1.79 18.48 83.36
CA THR A 427 -3.21 18.48 83.23
C THR A 427 -3.89 18.14 84.55
N SER A 428 -5.05 18.73 84.76
CA SER A 428 -6.01 18.31 85.81
C SER A 428 -7.20 17.55 85.22
N ASN A 429 -7.30 17.47 83.88
CA ASN A 429 -8.40 16.80 83.24
C ASN A 429 -8.23 15.25 83.31
N ALA A 430 -9.39 14.57 83.29
CA ALA A 430 -9.41 13.11 83.28
C ALA A 430 -8.91 12.55 81.92
N THR A 431 -9.18 13.27 80.83
CA THR A 431 -8.91 12.89 79.48
C THR A 431 -8.49 14.07 78.59
N ASN A 432 -7.64 13.85 77.57
CA ASN A 432 -7.35 14.82 76.52
C ASN A 432 -7.16 14.07 75.19
N THR A 433 -7.64 14.67 74.08
CA THR A 433 -7.47 14.12 72.74
C THR A 433 -6.03 14.32 72.29
N ILE A 434 -5.34 13.26 71.78
CA ILE A 434 -4.03 13.33 71.21
C ILE A 434 -4.17 13.39 69.69
N THR A 435 -3.66 14.46 69.08
CA THR A 435 -3.66 14.61 67.61
C THR A 435 -2.26 14.84 67.12
N ALA A 436 -1.79 13.93 66.28
CA ALA A 436 -0.50 13.99 65.57
C ALA A 436 -0.74 14.05 64.06
N VAL A 437 -0.06 14.97 63.40
CA VAL A 437 -0.16 15.12 61.94
C VAL A 437 1.21 14.88 61.36
N PRO A 438 1.38 13.91 60.45
CA PRO A 438 2.68 13.67 59.81
C PRO A 438 3.01 14.79 58.83
N ALA A 439 4.29 15.03 58.57
CA ALA A 439 4.74 15.97 57.53
C ALA A 439 4.48 15.39 56.14
N ASP A 440 4.73 14.10 55.96
CA ASP A 440 4.34 13.37 54.74
C ASP A 440 2.99 12.68 54.99
N ALA A 441 1.97 13.05 54.21
CA ALA A 441 0.60 12.52 54.33
C ALA A 441 0.51 10.98 54.14
N ALA A 442 1.48 10.37 53.51
CA ALA A 442 1.57 8.91 53.34
C ALA A 442 2.30 8.20 54.47
N ALA A 443 2.86 8.90 55.45
CA ALA A 443 3.47 8.31 56.62
C ALA A 443 2.44 7.71 57.59
N ALA A 444 2.74 6.60 58.19
CA ALA A 444 1.90 5.92 59.15
C ALA A 444 2.20 6.40 60.59
N ILE A 445 1.13 6.68 61.38
CA ILE A 445 1.27 7.09 62.76
C ILE A 445 0.69 6.02 63.69
N LYS A 446 1.44 5.69 64.75
CA LYS A 446 1.02 4.84 65.81
C LYS A 446 1.18 5.59 67.15
N VAL A 447 0.10 5.75 67.95
CA VAL A 447 0.12 6.43 69.21
C VAL A 447 -0.05 5.42 70.36
N THR A 448 0.77 5.54 71.39
CA THR A 448 0.62 4.74 72.63
C THR A 448 0.63 5.64 73.83
N VAL A 449 -0.15 5.27 74.83
CA VAL A 449 -0.20 5.93 76.17
C VAL A 449 0.07 4.88 77.21
N ASN A 450 1.14 5.07 78.01
CA ASN A 450 1.60 4.08 79.00
C ASN A 450 1.72 2.68 78.36
N ASP A 451 2.28 2.62 77.16
CA ASP A 451 2.51 1.44 76.30
C ASP A 451 1.21 0.75 75.81
N VAL A 452 0.03 1.35 76.00
CA VAL A 452 -1.25 0.91 75.44
C VAL A 452 -1.54 1.70 74.18
N GLU A 453 -1.81 1.00 73.07
CA GLU A 453 -2.10 1.61 71.77
C GLU A 453 -3.48 2.27 71.75
N ILE A 454 -3.58 3.47 71.22
CA ILE A 454 -4.82 4.20 70.98
C ILE A 454 -4.83 4.78 69.56
N ASP A 455 -6.02 5.02 69.02
CA ASP A 455 -6.15 5.65 67.73
C ASP A 455 -5.77 7.14 67.77
N ASN A 456 -5.04 7.62 66.77
CA ASN A 456 -4.73 9.04 66.63
C ASN A 456 -6.03 9.85 66.49
N GLY A 457 -6.15 10.97 67.21
CA GLY A 457 -7.37 11.78 67.27
C GLY A 457 -8.35 11.32 68.32
N THR A 458 -8.02 10.33 69.14
CA THR A 458 -8.90 9.89 70.27
C THR A 458 -8.49 10.44 71.63
N ALA A 459 -9.35 10.36 72.60
CA ALA A 459 -9.10 10.84 73.95
C ALA A 459 -8.32 9.79 74.75
N ALA A 460 -7.15 10.15 75.25
CA ALA A 460 -6.36 9.37 76.17
C ALA A 460 -6.89 9.62 77.64
N THR A 461 -6.97 8.55 78.48
CA THR A 461 -7.30 8.61 79.87
C THR A 461 -6.04 8.67 80.75
N TRP A 462 -5.93 9.62 81.61
CA TRP A 462 -4.77 9.85 82.44
C TRP A 462 -4.91 9.20 83.85
N THR A 463 -3.85 8.54 84.26
CA THR A 463 -3.66 8.12 85.64
C THR A 463 -3.00 9.23 86.44
N THR A 464 -3.29 9.37 87.80
CA THR A 464 -2.63 10.38 88.64
C THR A 464 -1.10 10.17 88.61
N GLY A 465 -0.36 11.28 88.46
CA GLY A 465 1.08 11.25 88.27
C GLY A 465 1.57 11.29 86.81
N SER A 466 2.67 10.69 86.48
CA SER A 466 3.32 10.75 85.20
C SER A 466 2.70 9.76 84.21
N ASN A 467 2.32 10.18 83.01
CA ASN A 467 1.86 9.38 81.91
C ASN A 467 2.75 9.63 80.71
N THR A 468 3.13 8.57 79.98
CA THR A 468 4.01 8.65 78.82
C THR A 468 3.22 8.43 77.53
N VAL A 469 3.18 9.45 76.67
CA VAL A 469 2.64 9.35 75.30
C VAL A 469 3.81 9.16 74.34
N LYS A 470 3.77 8.13 73.51
CA LYS A 470 4.72 7.94 72.40
C LYS A 470 3.95 7.97 71.09
N VAL A 471 4.43 8.80 70.15
CA VAL A 471 3.93 8.87 68.78
C VAL A 471 5.04 8.38 67.88
N ASN A 472 4.85 7.18 67.34
CA ASN A 472 5.77 6.57 66.39
C ASN A 472 5.27 6.91 64.97
N VAL A 473 6.14 7.52 64.18
CA VAL A 473 5.88 7.85 62.78
C VAL A 473 6.75 6.95 61.92
N THR A 474 6.14 6.25 60.93
CA THR A 474 6.87 5.46 59.93
C THR A 474 6.74 6.13 58.59
N ALA A 475 7.85 6.47 57.97
CA ALA A 475 7.86 7.11 56.66
C ALA A 475 7.28 6.20 55.54
N PRO A 476 6.90 6.73 54.38
CA PRO A 476 6.41 5.96 53.24
C PRO A 476 7.36 4.90 52.72
N ASP A 477 8.68 5.02 53.00
CA ASP A 477 9.70 4.00 52.67
C ASP A 477 9.55 2.71 53.52
N GLY A 478 8.71 2.71 54.55
CA GLY A 478 8.42 1.59 55.43
C GLY A 478 9.58 1.23 56.38
N THR A 479 10.70 1.92 56.33
CA THR A 479 11.93 1.62 57.10
C THR A 479 12.34 2.75 58.04
N THR A 480 12.20 3.99 57.63
CA THR A 480 12.55 5.17 58.41
C THR A 480 11.46 5.45 59.47
N THR A 481 11.84 5.48 60.74
CA THR A 481 10.91 5.73 61.86
C THR A 481 11.42 6.80 62.75
N GLU A 482 10.54 7.64 63.31
CA GLU A 482 10.80 8.61 64.36
C GLU A 482 9.78 8.49 65.48
N THR A 483 10.23 8.73 66.72
CA THR A 483 9.39 8.66 67.92
C THR A 483 9.39 10.00 68.62
N TYR A 484 8.22 10.53 68.85
CA TYR A 484 7.98 11.72 69.69
C TYR A 484 7.39 11.27 71.03
N THR A 485 7.98 11.73 72.11
CA THR A 485 7.59 11.35 73.48
C THR A 485 7.08 12.58 74.23
N VAL A 486 5.89 12.49 74.82
CA VAL A 486 5.33 13.54 75.66
C VAL A 486 5.07 12.95 77.05
N THR A 487 5.68 13.54 78.07
CA THR A 487 5.37 13.21 79.48
C THR A 487 4.26 14.13 79.99
N VAL A 488 3.07 13.56 80.22
CA VAL A 488 1.89 14.32 80.75
C VAL A 488 1.78 14.00 82.20
N THR A 489 1.94 15.05 83.07
CA THR A 489 1.73 14.93 84.54
C THR A 489 0.32 15.34 84.90
N LYS A 490 -0.47 14.42 85.49
CA LYS A 490 -1.81 14.65 85.97
C LYS A 490 -1.74 14.94 87.45
N SER A 491 -2.19 16.16 87.89
CA SER A 491 -2.35 16.54 89.23
C SER A 491 -3.69 16.04 89.81
#